data_0cb2cd7aaec54fa9fa8f0a23e90bac81
#
_entry.id   0cb2cd7aaec54fa9fa8f0a23e90bac81
#
_cell.length_a   1.000
_cell.length_b   1.000
_cell.length_c   1.000
_cell.angle_alpha   90.00
_cell.angle_beta   90.00
_cell.angle_gamma   90.00
#
_symmetry.space_group_name_H-M   'P 1'
#
loop_
_entity.id
_entity.type
_entity.pdbx_description
1 polymer ?
#
loop_
_entity_poly.entity_id
_entity_poly.type
_entity_poly.pdbx_seq_one_letter_code
_entity_poly.pdbx_strand_id
1 'polypeptide(L)'
;FVKIFGNHDLYWGNDPFAWWQLKAIYKENVKVYEGVVLSLNIGSKPMHIFCTHGHQGDAQSDGNWFSKFFVARIWAPLQAYLWINPNTAAYNTEKNTLHNKIMYEWSAQQKNTLLITGHTHQPVFTSLTHIERLYKELQKAKLNKDLTVVAEIEKEIRKREIEFSAVSVDYLTMKPSYFNSGCCCFVDGD
;
A
#
# COMPACT_ATOMS: atom_id res chain seq x y z
N PHE A 1 -13.28 3.84 -17.39
CA PHE A 1 -12.71 3.29 -16.14
C PHE A 1 -11.51 2.39 -16.44
N VAL A 2 -10.56 2.37 -15.49
CA VAL A 2 -9.42 1.46 -15.48
C VAL A 2 -9.39 0.76 -14.13
N LYS A 3 -9.26 -0.56 -14.11
CA LYS A 3 -9.13 -1.36 -12.90
C LYS A 3 -7.69 -1.89 -12.79
N ILE A 4 -7.08 -1.70 -11.64
CA ILE A 4 -5.83 -2.37 -11.26
C ILE A 4 -6.24 -3.59 -10.43
N PHE A 5 -5.74 -4.77 -10.76
CA PHE A 5 -6.00 -5.98 -9.99
C PHE A 5 -4.92 -6.20 -8.93
N GLY A 6 -5.32 -6.84 -7.84
CA GLY A 6 -4.44 -7.22 -6.74
C GLY A 6 -4.29 -8.75 -6.64
N ASN A 7 -3.54 -9.19 -5.62
CA ASN A 7 -3.31 -10.60 -5.37
C ASN A 7 -4.59 -11.39 -5.01
N HIS A 8 -5.60 -10.73 -4.46
CA HIS A 8 -6.89 -11.36 -4.14
C HIS A 8 -7.89 -11.37 -5.30
N ASP A 9 -7.67 -10.55 -6.31
CA ASP A 9 -8.55 -10.43 -7.47
C ASP A 9 -7.82 -10.65 -8.81
N LEU A 10 -6.79 -11.52 -8.79
CA LEU A 10 -6.01 -11.95 -9.95
C LEU A 10 -6.86 -12.46 -11.11
N TYR A 11 -8.05 -12.98 -10.82
CA TYR A 11 -8.96 -13.48 -11.82
C TYR A 11 -9.39 -12.39 -12.81
N TRP A 12 -9.47 -11.12 -12.39
CA TRP A 12 -9.79 -10.00 -13.27
C TRP A 12 -8.77 -9.80 -14.39
N GLY A 13 -7.49 -10.12 -14.14
CA GLY A 13 -6.43 -10.04 -15.15
C GLY A 13 -6.28 -11.29 -16.00
N ASN A 14 -6.73 -12.45 -15.52
CA ASN A 14 -6.45 -13.76 -16.11
C ASN A 14 -7.67 -14.48 -16.69
N ASP A 15 -8.88 -14.11 -16.29
CA ASP A 15 -10.10 -14.73 -16.79
C ASP A 15 -10.59 -14.05 -18.08
N PRO A 16 -10.70 -14.78 -19.20
CA PRO A 16 -11.18 -14.20 -20.45
C PRO A 16 -12.63 -13.71 -20.40
N PHE A 17 -13.41 -14.14 -19.39
CA PHE A 17 -14.80 -13.73 -19.22
C PHE A 17 -14.97 -12.62 -18.17
N ALA A 18 -13.91 -12.22 -17.48
CA ALA A 18 -13.96 -11.19 -16.44
C ALA A 18 -14.52 -9.85 -16.96
N TRP A 19 -14.23 -9.51 -18.22
CA TRP A 19 -14.70 -8.29 -18.84
C TRP A 19 -16.24 -8.19 -18.93
N TRP A 20 -16.96 -9.31 -19.09
CA TRP A 20 -18.42 -9.31 -19.09
C TRP A 20 -19.00 -8.92 -17.74
N GLN A 21 -18.41 -9.41 -16.66
CA GLN A 21 -18.84 -9.09 -15.30
C GLN A 21 -18.55 -7.62 -14.99
N LEU A 22 -17.36 -7.11 -15.34
CA LEU A 22 -17.03 -5.70 -15.17
C LEU A 22 -17.97 -4.81 -15.98
N LYS A 23 -18.27 -5.17 -17.23
CA LYS A 23 -19.25 -4.45 -18.05
C LYS A 23 -20.65 -4.45 -17.45
N ALA A 24 -21.07 -5.56 -16.84
CA ALA A 24 -22.37 -5.64 -16.18
C ALA A 24 -22.45 -4.72 -14.95
N ILE A 25 -21.35 -4.59 -14.18
CA ILE A 25 -21.27 -3.75 -12.98
C ILE A 25 -21.17 -2.27 -13.36
N TYR A 26 -20.21 -1.92 -14.20
CA TYR A 26 -19.87 -0.52 -14.52
C TYR A 26 -20.65 0.06 -15.70
N LYS A 27 -21.43 -0.78 -16.42
CA LYS A 27 -22.20 -0.41 -17.63
C LYS A 27 -21.35 0.08 -18.80
N GLU A 28 -20.03 -0.13 -18.73
CA GLU A 28 -19.07 0.24 -19.77
C GLU A 28 -17.90 -0.75 -19.81
N ASN A 29 -17.07 -0.65 -20.84
CA ASN A 29 -15.89 -1.51 -20.97
C ASN A 29 -14.79 -1.02 -20.01
N VAL A 30 -14.44 -1.85 -19.06
CA VAL A 30 -13.36 -1.59 -18.09
C VAL A 30 -12.10 -2.32 -18.55
N LYS A 31 -11.01 -1.58 -18.67
CA LYS A 31 -9.69 -2.17 -18.92
C LYS A 31 -9.05 -2.56 -17.60
N VAL A 32 -8.48 -3.76 -17.56
CA VAL A 32 -7.85 -4.34 -16.35
C VAL A 32 -6.35 -4.46 -16.59
N TYR A 33 -5.57 -3.94 -15.65
CA TYR A 33 -4.11 -3.91 -15.73
C TYR A 33 -3.51 -4.28 -14.37
N GLU A 34 -2.25 -4.70 -14.39
CA GLU A 34 -1.44 -4.91 -13.18
C GLU A 34 -0.97 -3.58 -12.56
N GLY A 35 -0.77 -2.59 -13.40
CA GLY A 35 -0.42 -1.24 -12.99
C GLY A 35 -0.68 -0.23 -14.10
N VAL A 36 -0.73 1.03 -13.73
CA VAL A 36 -0.99 2.15 -14.65
C VAL A 36 -0.01 3.26 -14.39
N VAL A 37 0.59 3.78 -15.45
CA VAL A 37 1.44 4.97 -15.39
C VAL A 37 0.68 6.18 -15.93
N LEU A 38 0.51 7.18 -15.09
CA LEU A 38 -0.01 8.50 -15.50
C LEU A 38 1.19 9.41 -15.78
N SER A 39 1.29 9.89 -17.00
CA SER A 39 2.35 10.81 -17.41
C SER A 39 1.81 12.24 -17.42
N LEU A 40 2.45 13.11 -16.67
CA LEU A 40 2.08 14.52 -16.50
C LEU A 40 3.27 15.40 -16.85
N ASN A 41 2.99 16.63 -17.27
CA ASN A 41 4.00 17.66 -17.40
C ASN A 41 3.74 18.73 -16.32
N ILE A 42 4.68 18.88 -15.40
CA ILE A 42 4.63 19.93 -14.37
C ILE A 42 5.65 21.02 -14.77
N GLY A 43 5.13 22.09 -15.34
CA GLY A 43 5.96 23.06 -16.04
C GLY A 43 6.66 22.41 -17.25
N SER A 44 7.98 22.47 -17.31
CA SER A 44 8.79 21.83 -18.35
C SER A 44 9.33 20.45 -18.01
N LYS A 45 8.97 19.90 -16.84
CA LYS A 45 9.49 18.62 -16.36
C LYS A 45 8.43 17.51 -16.49
N PRO A 46 8.76 16.40 -17.16
CA PRO A 46 7.89 15.23 -17.15
C PRO A 46 7.87 14.61 -15.74
N MET A 47 6.70 14.21 -15.28
CA MET A 47 6.51 13.47 -14.05
C MET A 47 5.62 12.26 -14.34
N HIS A 48 5.90 11.16 -13.70
CA HIS A 48 5.13 9.92 -13.78
C HIS A 48 4.53 9.57 -12.43
N ILE A 49 3.27 9.16 -12.41
CA ILE A 49 2.63 8.55 -11.26
C ILE A 49 2.37 7.10 -11.63
N PHE A 50 3.08 6.20 -10.99
CA PHE A 50 2.88 4.77 -11.17
C PHE A 50 1.95 4.25 -10.08
N CYS A 51 0.78 3.79 -10.49
CA CYS A 51 -0.22 3.19 -9.62
C CYS A 51 -0.25 1.69 -9.83
N THR A 52 -0.09 0.91 -8.76
CA THR A 52 -0.20 -0.54 -8.77
C THR A 52 -0.80 -1.01 -7.45
N HIS A 53 -1.27 -2.28 -7.40
CA HIS A 53 -1.76 -2.83 -6.14
C HIS A 53 -0.65 -2.92 -5.09
N GLY A 54 0.57 -3.25 -5.48
CA GLY A 54 1.72 -3.32 -4.60
C GLY A 54 2.08 -4.74 -4.11
N HIS A 55 1.46 -5.79 -4.64
CA HIS A 55 1.81 -7.18 -4.30
C HIS A 55 3.07 -7.68 -5.01
N GLN A 56 3.57 -6.91 -5.95
CA GLN A 56 4.78 -7.23 -6.71
C GLN A 56 5.99 -7.27 -5.75
N GLY A 57 6.81 -8.32 -5.87
CA GLY A 57 7.96 -8.54 -4.99
C GLY A 57 7.63 -9.16 -3.63
N ASP A 58 6.36 -9.42 -3.31
CA ASP A 58 5.98 -10.24 -2.17
C ASP A 58 6.11 -11.72 -2.55
N ALA A 59 7.06 -12.42 -1.93
CA ALA A 59 7.34 -13.83 -2.22
C ALA A 59 6.13 -14.77 -2.04
N GLN A 60 5.13 -14.36 -1.26
CA GLN A 60 3.90 -15.14 -1.06
C GLN A 60 2.83 -14.80 -2.12
N SER A 61 2.80 -13.58 -2.62
CA SER A 61 1.77 -13.08 -3.53
C SER A 61 2.23 -13.02 -4.99
N ASP A 62 3.53 -12.85 -5.24
CA ASP A 62 4.14 -12.79 -6.57
C ASP A 62 4.58 -14.18 -7.08
N GLY A 63 4.09 -15.23 -6.43
CA GLY A 63 4.40 -16.61 -6.73
C GLY A 63 3.96 -17.06 -8.13
N ASN A 64 4.53 -18.17 -8.57
CA ASN A 64 4.38 -18.80 -9.88
C ASN A 64 2.91 -18.96 -10.33
N TRP A 65 2.69 -19.22 -11.63
CA TRP A 65 1.37 -19.43 -12.25
C TRP A 65 0.45 -20.40 -11.48
N PHE A 66 1.00 -21.42 -10.84
CA PHE A 66 0.23 -22.40 -10.10
C PHE A 66 -0.39 -21.80 -8.82
N SER A 67 0.35 -20.97 -8.12
CA SER A 67 -0.17 -20.24 -6.96
C SER A 67 -1.29 -19.26 -7.34
N LYS A 68 -1.11 -18.53 -8.43
CA LYS A 68 -2.13 -17.60 -8.97
C LYS A 68 -3.43 -18.34 -9.34
N PHE A 69 -3.30 -19.50 -10.01
CA PHE A 69 -4.46 -20.32 -10.35
C PHE A 69 -5.18 -20.88 -9.12
N PHE A 70 -4.41 -21.41 -8.16
CA PHE A 70 -4.97 -21.98 -6.94
C PHE A 70 -5.72 -20.94 -6.10
N VAL A 71 -5.12 -19.76 -5.90
CA VAL A 71 -5.75 -18.68 -5.13
C VAL A 71 -7.02 -18.20 -5.82
N ALA A 72 -6.99 -17.98 -7.13
CA ALA A 72 -8.14 -17.41 -7.85
C ALA A 72 -9.31 -18.40 -8.00
N ARG A 73 -9.03 -19.70 -8.19
CA ARG A 73 -10.06 -20.68 -8.56
C ARG A 73 -10.52 -21.60 -7.44
N ILE A 74 -9.69 -21.80 -6.43
CA ILE A 74 -9.98 -22.75 -5.35
C ILE A 74 -10.08 -21.99 -4.03
N TRP A 75 -9.05 -21.24 -3.69
CA TRP A 75 -8.96 -20.61 -2.36
C TRP A 75 -9.95 -19.46 -2.17
N ALA A 76 -10.07 -18.54 -3.11
CA ALA A 76 -10.98 -17.39 -2.98
C ALA A 76 -12.47 -17.82 -2.88
N PRO A 77 -12.99 -18.73 -3.71
CA PRO A 77 -14.35 -19.26 -3.53
C PRO A 77 -14.54 -20.01 -2.20
N LEU A 78 -13.52 -20.77 -1.77
CA LEU A 78 -13.57 -21.50 -0.50
C LEU A 78 -13.57 -20.54 0.70
N GLN A 79 -12.76 -19.50 0.69
CA GLN A 79 -12.77 -18.45 1.70
C GLN A 79 -14.13 -17.78 1.80
N ALA A 80 -14.73 -17.42 0.67
CA ALA A 80 -16.06 -16.81 0.63
C ALA A 80 -17.13 -17.76 1.19
N TYR A 81 -17.08 -19.04 0.86
CA TYR A 81 -18.02 -20.04 1.35
C TYR A 81 -17.88 -20.32 2.85
N LEU A 82 -16.64 -20.37 3.37
CA LEU A 82 -16.35 -20.64 4.77
C LEU A 82 -16.34 -19.38 5.65
N TRP A 83 -16.63 -18.21 5.11
CA TRP A 83 -16.56 -16.93 5.82
C TRP A 83 -15.19 -16.68 6.48
N ILE A 84 -14.12 -17.20 5.90
CA ILE A 84 -12.75 -16.97 6.39
C ILE A 84 -12.35 -15.54 6.03
N ASN A 85 -11.98 -14.74 7.05
CA ASN A 85 -11.52 -13.38 6.81
C ASN A 85 -10.24 -13.41 5.94
N PRO A 86 -10.24 -12.82 4.74
CA PRO A 86 -9.09 -12.82 3.84
C PRO A 86 -7.90 -12.00 4.37
N ASN A 87 -8.12 -11.16 5.39
CA ASN A 87 -7.14 -10.20 5.90
C ASN A 87 -6.15 -10.80 6.91
N THR A 88 -6.09 -12.12 7.10
CA THR A 88 -5.15 -12.73 8.06
C THR A 88 -3.68 -12.41 7.80
N ALA A 89 -3.29 -12.15 6.56
CA ALA A 89 -1.94 -11.70 6.21
C ALA A 89 -1.67 -10.22 6.55
N ALA A 90 -2.71 -9.40 6.65
CA ALA A 90 -2.60 -7.96 6.93
C ALA A 90 -2.13 -7.65 8.36
N TYR A 91 -2.22 -8.60 9.28
CA TYR A 91 -1.86 -8.41 10.69
C TYR A 91 -0.36 -8.57 10.99
N ASN A 92 0.48 -8.92 10.01
CA ASN A 92 1.92 -9.03 10.24
C ASN A 92 2.61 -7.69 9.94
N THR A 93 2.63 -6.80 10.92
CA THR A 93 3.20 -5.45 10.83
C THR A 93 4.66 -5.44 10.36
N GLU A 94 5.46 -6.43 10.78
CA GLU A 94 6.87 -6.51 10.40
C GLU A 94 7.05 -6.77 8.90
N LYS A 95 6.30 -7.73 8.35
CA LYS A 95 6.33 -8.03 6.90
C LYS A 95 5.81 -6.87 6.07
N ASN A 96 4.74 -6.23 6.52
CA ASN A 96 4.17 -5.07 5.84
C ASN A 96 5.14 -3.89 5.81
N THR A 97 5.85 -3.67 6.91
CA THR A 97 6.87 -2.61 6.99
C THR A 97 8.06 -2.90 6.09
N LEU A 98 8.53 -4.15 6.07
CA LEU A 98 9.61 -4.56 5.17
C LEU A 98 9.20 -4.36 3.70
N HIS A 99 7.97 -4.73 3.35
CA HIS A 99 7.44 -4.55 2.01
C HIS A 99 7.34 -3.06 1.62
N ASN A 100 6.81 -2.21 2.51
CA ASN A 100 6.78 -0.77 2.31
C ASN A 100 8.19 -0.19 2.11
N LYS A 101 9.18 -0.69 2.84
CA LYS A 101 10.58 -0.29 2.68
C LYS A 101 11.12 -0.66 1.29
N ILE A 102 10.88 -1.88 0.82
CA ILE A 102 11.28 -2.33 -0.53
C ILE A 102 10.64 -1.42 -1.60
N MET A 103 9.35 -1.13 -1.48
CA MET A 103 8.64 -0.25 -2.40
C MET A 103 9.20 1.17 -2.39
N TYR A 104 9.55 1.69 -1.21
CA TYR A 104 10.20 2.99 -1.08
C TYR A 104 11.58 2.98 -1.73
N GLU A 105 12.44 2.01 -1.43
CA GLU A 105 13.80 1.91 -1.99
C GLU A 105 13.77 1.87 -3.52
N TRP A 106 12.83 1.10 -4.08
CA TRP A 106 12.63 1.08 -5.52
C TRP A 106 12.20 2.45 -6.06
N SER A 107 11.20 3.08 -5.46
CA SER A 107 10.65 4.36 -5.94
C SER A 107 11.67 5.51 -5.82
N ALA A 108 12.50 5.50 -4.78
CA ALA A 108 13.52 6.52 -4.53
C ALA A 108 14.63 6.52 -5.59
N GLN A 109 14.84 5.40 -6.29
CA GLN A 109 15.78 5.26 -7.38
C GLN A 109 15.23 5.74 -8.73
N GLN A 110 13.90 5.89 -8.84
CA GLN A 110 13.29 6.33 -10.08
C GLN A 110 13.39 7.84 -10.26
N LYS A 111 13.55 8.28 -11.50
CA LYS A 111 13.60 9.71 -11.84
C LYS A 111 12.18 10.22 -12.12
N ASN A 112 11.79 11.32 -11.48
CA ASN A 112 10.51 12.00 -11.73
C ASN A 112 9.29 11.07 -11.61
N THR A 113 9.34 10.10 -10.70
CA THR A 113 8.30 9.10 -10.54
C THR A 113 7.81 9.07 -9.10
N LEU A 114 6.50 9.10 -8.93
CA LEU A 114 5.80 8.78 -7.68
C LEU A 114 5.20 7.39 -7.79
N LEU A 115 5.39 6.56 -6.77
CA LEU A 115 4.77 5.25 -6.66
C LEU A 115 3.58 5.33 -5.70
N ILE A 116 2.42 4.87 -6.13
CA ILE A 116 1.22 4.74 -5.30
C ILE A 116 0.80 3.27 -5.26
N THR A 117 0.70 2.71 -4.07
CA THR A 117 0.28 1.31 -3.87
C THR A 117 -0.81 1.17 -2.80
N GLY A 118 -1.24 -0.05 -2.58
CA GLY A 118 -2.02 -0.54 -1.44
C GLY A 118 -1.34 -1.78 -0.85
N HIS A 119 -2.04 -2.90 -0.76
CA HIS A 119 -1.59 -4.24 -0.39
C HIS A 119 -1.24 -4.43 1.08
N THR A 120 -0.34 -3.62 1.63
CA THR A 120 0.16 -3.82 3.00
C THR A 120 -0.85 -3.42 4.08
N HIS A 121 -1.94 -2.75 3.71
CA HIS A 121 -2.92 -2.16 4.61
C HIS A 121 -2.35 -1.12 5.59
N GLN A 122 -1.09 -0.78 5.45
CA GLN A 122 -0.38 0.16 6.28
C GLN A 122 -0.19 1.47 5.51
N PRO A 123 -0.87 2.57 5.90
CA PRO A 123 -0.80 3.82 5.16
C PRO A 123 0.60 4.45 5.25
N VAL A 124 1.12 4.85 4.09
CA VAL A 124 2.39 5.55 3.96
C VAL A 124 2.17 6.85 3.21
N PHE A 125 2.48 7.98 3.86
CA PHE A 125 2.38 9.30 3.27
C PHE A 125 3.73 10.01 3.32
N THR A 126 4.10 10.65 2.24
CA THR A 126 5.42 11.29 2.10
C THR A 126 6.59 10.31 2.33
N SER A 127 6.41 9.06 1.92
CA SER A 127 7.35 7.94 2.13
C SER A 127 7.57 7.54 3.60
N LEU A 128 6.73 8.04 4.49
CA LEU A 128 6.80 7.79 5.93
C LEU A 128 5.55 7.04 6.39
N THR A 129 5.74 6.03 7.21
CA THR A 129 4.67 5.40 7.99
C THR A 129 4.09 6.41 9.00
N HIS A 130 2.92 6.07 9.59
CA HIS A 130 2.31 6.96 10.57
C HIS A 130 3.25 7.26 11.75
N ILE A 131 3.93 6.22 12.28
CA ILE A 131 4.83 6.39 13.43
C ILE A 131 6.08 7.21 13.09
N GLU A 132 6.66 7.03 11.90
CA GLU A 132 7.80 7.84 11.44
C GLU A 132 7.42 9.32 11.30
N ARG A 133 6.18 9.61 10.88
CA ARG A 133 5.65 10.98 10.85
C ARG A 133 5.51 11.56 12.25
N LEU A 134 4.99 10.79 13.21
CA LEU A 134 4.90 11.22 14.60
C LEU A 134 6.28 11.55 15.19
N TYR A 135 7.30 10.74 14.91
CA TYR A 135 8.67 11.05 15.35
C TYR A 135 9.22 12.32 14.72
N LYS A 136 8.94 12.55 13.45
CA LYS A 136 9.35 13.78 12.75
C LYS A 136 8.65 15.02 13.33
N GLU A 137 7.37 14.90 13.66
CA GLU A 137 6.59 15.95 14.30
C GLU A 137 7.08 16.19 15.73
N LEU A 138 7.37 15.13 16.50
CA LEU A 138 7.94 15.24 17.84
C LEU A 138 9.25 16.02 17.84
N GLN A 139 10.15 15.75 16.90
CA GLN A 139 11.40 16.52 16.80
C GLN A 139 11.14 18.00 16.51
N LYS A 140 10.18 18.32 15.62
CA LYS A 140 9.81 19.72 15.36
C LYS A 140 9.24 20.39 16.60
N ALA A 141 8.34 19.72 17.34
CA ALA A 141 7.75 20.26 18.55
C ALA A 141 8.81 20.50 19.64
N LYS A 142 9.79 19.59 19.79
CA LYS A 142 10.92 19.77 20.72
C LYS A 142 11.80 20.96 20.34
N LEU A 143 12.07 21.17 19.06
CA LEU A 143 12.81 22.34 18.58
C LEU A 143 12.08 23.64 18.85
N ASN A 144 10.75 23.63 18.69
CA ASN A 144 9.90 24.79 18.97
C ASN A 144 9.61 25.00 20.46
N LYS A 145 10.08 24.11 21.34
CA LYS A 145 9.83 24.10 22.80
C LYS A 145 8.35 24.09 23.18
N ASP A 146 7.49 23.48 22.35
CA ASP A 146 6.06 23.34 22.60
C ASP A 146 5.79 22.08 23.43
N LEU A 147 5.81 22.25 24.75
CA LEU A 147 5.70 21.13 25.69
C LEU A 147 4.33 20.44 25.64
N THR A 148 3.27 21.14 25.28
CA THR A 148 1.92 20.57 25.18
C THR A 148 1.83 19.62 23.99
N VAL A 149 2.26 20.07 22.82
CA VAL A 149 2.31 19.26 21.60
C VAL A 149 3.26 18.07 21.76
N VAL A 150 4.41 18.26 22.42
CA VAL A 150 5.35 17.17 22.74
C VAL A 150 4.64 16.07 23.54
N ALA A 151 3.91 16.41 24.60
CA ALA A 151 3.22 15.44 25.45
C ALA A 151 2.11 14.67 24.71
N GLU A 152 1.36 15.33 23.84
CA GLU A 152 0.33 14.71 23.01
C GLU A 152 0.92 13.71 22.02
N ILE A 153 1.98 14.10 21.29
CA ILE A 153 2.64 13.23 20.32
C ILE A 153 3.29 12.04 21.02
N GLU A 154 3.96 12.23 22.15
CA GLU A 154 4.55 11.13 22.91
C GLU A 154 3.50 10.14 23.45
N LYS A 155 2.30 10.63 23.78
CA LYS A 155 1.17 9.76 24.14
C LYS A 155 0.71 8.93 22.94
N GLU A 156 0.62 9.52 21.77
CA GLU A 156 0.20 8.80 20.55
C GLU A 156 1.27 7.79 20.11
N ILE A 157 2.55 8.13 20.17
CA ILE A 157 3.66 7.19 19.91
C ILE A 157 3.53 5.97 20.82
N ARG A 158 3.28 6.16 22.13
CA ARG A 158 3.11 5.03 23.07
C ARG A 158 1.96 4.09 22.71
N LYS A 159 0.87 4.61 22.14
CA LYS A 159 -0.22 3.77 21.65
C LYS A 159 0.20 2.90 20.44
N ARG A 160 1.19 3.37 19.67
CA ARG A 160 1.71 2.72 18.46
C ARG A 160 3.01 1.96 18.70
N GLU A 161 3.34 1.62 19.94
CA GLU A 161 4.60 0.94 20.32
C GLU A 161 4.85 -0.36 19.54
N ILE A 162 3.79 -1.06 19.12
CA ILE A 162 3.90 -2.27 18.28
C ILE A 162 4.60 -1.95 16.94
N GLU A 163 4.44 -0.74 16.43
CA GLU A 163 5.06 -0.27 15.19
C GLU A 163 6.49 0.24 15.40
N PHE A 164 6.90 0.44 16.64
CA PHE A 164 8.19 1.07 16.99
C PHE A 164 9.39 0.29 16.45
N SER A 165 9.37 -1.04 16.51
CA SER A 165 10.45 -1.88 15.99
C SER A 165 10.63 -1.78 14.47
N ALA A 166 9.63 -1.22 13.80
CA ALA A 166 9.57 -1.07 12.36
C ALA A 166 9.98 0.34 11.87
N VAL A 167 10.30 1.28 12.79
CA VAL A 167 10.69 2.65 12.44
C VAL A 167 12.07 2.66 11.73
N SER A 168 12.13 3.31 10.58
CA SER A 168 13.38 3.49 9.86
C SER A 168 14.26 4.54 10.54
N VAL A 169 15.57 4.25 10.70
CA VAL A 169 16.53 5.21 11.23
C VAL A 169 16.76 6.40 10.26
N ASP A 170 16.49 6.19 8.97
CA ASP A 170 16.71 7.18 7.92
C ASP A 170 15.48 8.04 7.62
N TYR A 171 14.41 7.95 8.44
CA TYR A 171 13.14 8.62 8.17
C TYR A 171 13.24 10.14 8.00
N LEU A 172 14.30 10.78 8.57
CA LEU A 172 14.52 12.22 8.44
C LEU A 172 14.97 12.63 7.04
N THR A 173 15.64 11.73 6.31
CA THR A 173 16.20 11.99 4.98
C THR A 173 15.34 11.46 3.84
N MET A 174 14.24 10.78 4.16
CA MET A 174 13.34 10.21 3.16
C MET A 174 12.76 11.26 2.21
N LYS A 175 12.81 10.94 0.92
CA LYS A 175 12.19 11.76 -0.14
C LYS A 175 10.76 11.29 -0.38
N PRO A 176 9.80 12.20 -0.61
CA PRO A 176 8.41 11.82 -0.88
C PRO A 176 8.26 11.24 -2.30
N SER A 177 8.56 9.96 -2.47
CA SER A 177 8.47 9.23 -3.74
C SER A 177 7.52 8.03 -3.68
N TYR A 178 7.12 7.58 -2.48
CA TYR A 178 6.27 6.43 -2.24
C TYR A 178 5.08 6.77 -1.37
N PHE A 179 3.92 6.26 -1.77
CA PHE A 179 2.66 6.43 -1.06
C PHE A 179 1.92 5.09 -1.03
N ASN A 180 1.34 4.77 0.11
CA ASN A 180 0.44 3.64 0.25
C ASN A 180 -0.89 4.13 0.82
N SER A 181 -1.99 3.79 0.16
CA SER A 181 -3.32 4.23 0.57
C SER A 181 -3.81 3.56 1.86
N GLY A 182 -3.14 2.50 2.30
CA GLY A 182 -3.66 1.66 3.37
C GLY A 182 -4.87 0.86 2.93
N CYS A 183 -5.76 0.57 3.85
CA CYS A 183 -7.05 -0.06 3.58
C CYS A 183 -8.19 0.70 4.28
N CYS A 184 -9.42 0.44 3.84
CA CYS A 184 -10.63 0.93 4.50
C CYS A 184 -11.17 -0.05 5.55
N CYS A 185 -10.40 -1.08 5.90
CA CYS A 185 -10.79 -2.12 6.85
C CYS A 185 -10.07 -1.86 8.18
N PHE A 186 -10.62 -0.98 8.99
CA PHE A 186 -10.15 -0.76 10.36
C PHE A 186 -10.91 -1.71 11.29
N VAL A 187 -10.17 -2.45 12.12
CA VAL A 187 -10.75 -3.37 13.11
C VAL A 187 -11.39 -2.58 14.25
N ASP A 188 -10.89 -1.39 14.53
CA ASP A 188 -11.25 -0.57 15.68
C ASP A 188 -12.07 0.70 15.33
N GLY A 189 -12.51 0.83 14.08
CA GLY A 189 -13.40 1.93 13.67
C GLY A 189 -12.78 3.34 13.67
N ASP A 190 -11.45 3.42 13.65
CA ASP A 190 -10.71 4.70 13.54
C ASP A 190 -10.41 5.06 12.07
#